data_08950e3d8b275f9ff053869e332e4a5f
#
_entry.id   08950e3d8b275f9ff053869e332e4a5f
#
_cell.length_a   1.000
_cell.length_b   1.000
_cell.length_c   1.000
_cell.angle_alpha   90.00
_cell.angle_beta   90.00
_cell.angle_gamma   90.00
#
_symmetry.space_group_name_H-M   'P 1'
#
loop_
_entity.id
_entity.type
_entity.pdbx_description
1 polymer ?
#
loop_
_entity_poly.entity_id
_entity_poly.type
_entity_poly.pdbx_seq_one_letter_code
_entity_poly.pdbx_strand_id
1 'polypeptide(L)'
;MRLCVVSFKECWTDSTGHWYSSGGFPLQIKALASLFDQTTVMITRIKESDGGIELPENAKVVVLPSPQGEGMERKLNVLTHAPIYLSKMWREIRESQVVYIPLPGDLPLLGMGVAVGLRKHLIVRYGGSWEVNDQATLATRFMRWAMRVLAGGRNLMLATGIGDTPPSPNMHWLFTTALTREELETVMPNFERGLSAVPQLVFIGRLSPEKGLPFLFEALKALIEEGFHPVPHLTLIGEGPQRNALETLARIMGLSDYVEFTGQLDRRELSTRLLTMDVAVQPSLTEGLSKAWLDAMAHGLPVIASDVGMARKIIGRDGERGWLVRPGDVSNLKFKLREVLSSPLPWSQVRKRCRQFVEGFTLEAWGDQIARLCTEQWGWAYSNGRLQWMKS
;
A
#
# COMPACT_ATOMS: atom_id res chain seq x y z
N MET A 1 2.17 17.64 -21.84
CA MET A 1 3.36 17.49 -20.95
C MET A 1 3.81 16.05 -20.91
N ARG A 2 5.13 15.80 -20.75
CA ARG A 2 5.72 14.47 -20.70
C ARG A 2 6.16 14.13 -19.27
N LEU A 3 5.75 12.97 -18.79
CA LEU A 3 6.21 12.35 -17.56
C LEU A 3 7.29 11.30 -17.86
N CYS A 4 8.36 11.28 -17.09
CA CYS A 4 9.32 10.17 -17.06
C CYS A 4 9.28 9.52 -15.67
N VAL A 5 9.03 8.23 -15.64
CA VAL A 5 9.06 7.41 -14.42
C VAL A 5 10.36 6.62 -14.39
N VAL A 6 11.16 6.75 -13.33
CA VAL A 6 12.38 5.95 -13.16
C VAL A 6 12.20 5.00 -11.99
N SER A 7 12.07 3.71 -12.29
CA SER A 7 11.79 2.67 -11.29
C SER A 7 12.80 1.52 -11.37
N PHE A 8 12.90 0.76 -10.28
CA PHE A 8 13.63 -0.51 -10.25
C PHE A 8 12.69 -1.72 -10.32
N LYS A 9 11.39 -1.47 -10.56
CA LYS A 9 10.39 -2.54 -10.64
C LYS A 9 10.67 -3.45 -11.82
N GLU A 10 10.55 -4.73 -11.53
CA GLU A 10 10.69 -5.79 -12.52
C GLU A 10 9.42 -5.91 -13.33
N CYS A 11 9.59 -5.99 -14.64
CA CYS A 11 8.50 -6.12 -15.59
C CYS A 11 8.85 -7.20 -16.62
N TRP A 12 7.83 -7.75 -17.23
CA TRP A 12 7.95 -8.74 -18.30
C TRP A 12 6.97 -8.44 -19.43
N THR A 13 7.14 -9.07 -20.55
CA THR A 13 6.22 -8.98 -21.69
C THR A 13 5.55 -10.33 -21.88
N ASP A 14 4.28 -10.29 -22.25
CA ASP A 14 3.58 -11.47 -22.77
C ASP A 14 3.95 -11.75 -24.24
N SER A 15 3.32 -12.77 -24.83
CA SER A 15 3.50 -13.16 -26.22
C SER A 15 3.01 -12.11 -27.22
N THR A 16 2.16 -11.17 -26.81
CA THR A 16 1.62 -10.06 -27.63
C THR A 16 2.48 -8.79 -27.54
N GLY A 17 3.45 -8.76 -26.62
CA GLY A 17 4.35 -7.62 -26.42
C GLY A 17 3.85 -6.60 -25.39
N HIS A 18 2.76 -6.87 -24.70
CA HIS A 18 2.27 -6.03 -23.61
C HIS A 18 3.14 -6.18 -22.37
N TRP A 19 3.33 -5.08 -21.64
CA TRP A 19 4.16 -5.04 -20.45
C TRP A 19 3.37 -5.24 -19.17
N TYR A 20 3.85 -6.14 -18.32
CA TYR A 20 3.25 -6.46 -17.02
C TYR A 20 4.22 -6.24 -15.87
N SER A 21 3.69 -6.01 -14.68
CA SER A 21 4.46 -5.98 -13.43
C SER A 21 3.60 -6.47 -12.27
N SER A 22 4.25 -6.88 -11.19
CA SER A 22 3.58 -7.35 -9.98
C SER A 22 3.13 -6.21 -9.06
N GLY A 23 2.09 -6.49 -8.28
CA GLY A 23 1.58 -5.60 -7.24
C GLY A 23 0.88 -4.34 -7.78
N GLY A 24 0.78 -3.31 -6.95
CA GLY A 24 0.05 -2.09 -7.29
C GLY A 24 0.81 -1.05 -8.12
N PHE A 25 2.04 -1.36 -8.56
CA PHE A 25 2.86 -0.42 -9.34
C PHE A 25 2.22 -0.03 -10.67
N PRO A 26 1.73 -0.96 -11.51
CA PRO A 26 1.10 -0.60 -12.78
C PRO A 26 -0.12 0.30 -12.60
N LEU A 27 -0.96 0.03 -11.59
CA LEU A 27 -2.14 0.84 -11.27
C LEU A 27 -1.75 2.27 -10.88
N GLN A 28 -0.71 2.44 -10.07
CA GLN A 28 -0.18 3.75 -9.70
C GLN A 28 0.36 4.50 -10.92
N ILE A 29 1.07 3.79 -11.81
CA ILE A 29 1.57 4.40 -13.05
C ILE A 29 0.41 4.78 -13.98
N LYS A 30 -0.65 3.96 -14.05
CA LYS A 30 -1.85 4.30 -14.83
C LYS A 30 -2.51 5.58 -14.30
N ALA A 31 -2.66 5.71 -12.98
CA ALA A 31 -3.22 6.91 -12.34
C ALA A 31 -2.33 8.15 -12.55
N LEU A 32 -1.01 8.02 -12.52
CA LEU A 32 -0.10 9.13 -12.83
C LEU A 32 -0.11 9.48 -14.32
N ALA A 33 -0.08 8.48 -15.20
CA ALA A 33 -0.04 8.68 -16.64
C ALA A 33 -1.27 9.45 -17.15
N SER A 34 -2.42 9.30 -16.52
CA SER A 34 -3.64 10.03 -16.86
C SER A 34 -3.51 11.56 -16.68
N LEU A 35 -2.60 12.01 -15.81
CA LEU A 35 -2.35 13.44 -15.57
C LEU A 35 -1.51 14.10 -16.66
N PHE A 36 -0.89 13.33 -17.57
CA PHE A 36 0.06 13.80 -18.57
C PHE A 36 -0.32 13.33 -19.98
N ASP A 37 0.18 14.02 -21.00
CA ASP A 37 -0.11 13.65 -22.40
C ASP A 37 0.69 12.44 -22.86
N GLN A 38 1.91 12.29 -22.36
CA GLN A 38 2.83 11.18 -22.70
C GLN A 38 3.56 10.73 -21.43
N THR A 39 3.76 9.42 -21.33
CA THR A 39 4.49 8.83 -20.20
C THR A 39 5.59 7.90 -20.73
N THR A 40 6.79 8.07 -20.20
CA THR A 40 7.90 7.12 -20.40
C THR A 40 8.15 6.41 -19.08
N VAL A 41 8.21 5.09 -19.09
CA VAL A 41 8.47 4.27 -17.90
C VAL A 41 9.78 3.54 -18.06
N MET A 42 10.77 3.87 -17.23
CA MET A 42 12.08 3.21 -17.20
C MET A 42 12.06 2.14 -16.10
N ILE A 43 12.27 0.88 -16.50
CA ILE A 43 12.11 -0.31 -15.65
C ILE A 43 13.21 -1.34 -15.94
N THR A 44 13.32 -2.34 -15.08
CA THR A 44 14.14 -3.52 -15.33
C THR A 44 13.28 -4.65 -15.89
N ARG A 45 13.87 -5.50 -16.72
CA ARG A 45 13.19 -6.65 -17.35
C ARG A 45 13.63 -7.94 -16.70
N ILE A 46 12.65 -8.80 -16.38
CA ILE A 46 12.87 -10.19 -16.01
C ILE A 46 12.32 -11.12 -17.11
N LYS A 47 12.62 -12.40 -17.00
CA LYS A 47 11.93 -13.43 -17.77
C LYS A 47 10.45 -13.44 -17.39
N GLU A 48 9.63 -14.00 -18.25
CA GLU A 48 8.20 -14.14 -18.06
C GLU A 48 7.85 -14.65 -16.65
N SER A 49 6.78 -14.10 -16.08
CA SER A 49 6.24 -14.48 -14.79
C SER A 49 4.73 -14.66 -14.93
N ASP A 50 4.16 -15.59 -14.21
CA ASP A 50 2.71 -15.82 -14.20
C ASP A 50 1.97 -14.68 -13.51
N GLY A 51 0.85 -14.29 -14.10
CA GLY A 51 -0.02 -13.22 -13.57
C GLY A 51 0.58 -11.83 -13.77
N GLY A 52 0.08 -10.86 -13.00
CA GLY A 52 0.52 -9.46 -13.06
C GLY A 52 -0.55 -8.53 -13.58
N ILE A 53 -0.26 -7.24 -13.50
CA ILE A 53 -1.12 -6.16 -13.98
C ILE A 53 -0.40 -5.45 -15.11
N GLU A 54 -1.14 -5.17 -16.17
CA GLU A 54 -0.62 -4.50 -17.35
C GLU A 54 -0.25 -3.04 -17.07
N LEU A 55 0.88 -2.59 -17.63
CA LEU A 55 1.27 -1.18 -17.67
C LEU A 55 0.35 -0.41 -18.64
N PRO A 56 0.21 0.92 -18.49
CA PRO A 56 -0.60 1.71 -19.43
C PRO A 56 -0.14 1.52 -20.88
N GLU A 57 -1.06 1.18 -21.77
CA GLU A 57 -0.79 0.97 -23.20
C GLU A 57 -0.10 2.15 -23.89
N ASN A 58 -0.41 3.37 -23.46
CA ASN A 58 0.16 4.60 -24.00
C ASN A 58 1.51 4.98 -23.37
N ALA A 59 2.08 4.14 -22.51
CA ALA A 59 3.38 4.38 -21.91
C ALA A 59 4.51 3.82 -22.77
N LYS A 60 5.45 4.69 -23.16
CA LYS A 60 6.73 4.25 -23.74
C LYS A 60 7.57 3.54 -22.68
N VAL A 61 7.85 2.26 -22.87
CA VAL A 61 8.72 1.50 -21.95
C VAL A 61 10.17 1.55 -22.41
N VAL A 62 11.06 1.89 -21.47
CA VAL A 62 12.51 1.89 -21.69
C VAL A 62 13.16 0.92 -20.71
N VAL A 63 13.74 -0.16 -21.25
CA VAL A 63 14.37 -1.20 -20.44
C VAL A 63 15.75 -0.76 -19.99
N LEU A 64 15.98 -0.80 -18.68
CA LEU A 64 17.28 -0.65 -18.04
C LEU A 64 17.90 -2.04 -17.81
N PRO A 65 19.23 -2.18 -17.85
CA PRO A 65 19.88 -3.41 -17.42
C PRO A 65 19.46 -3.78 -15.99
N SER A 66 19.15 -5.06 -15.75
CA SER A 66 18.81 -5.53 -14.41
C SER A 66 20.09 -5.66 -13.58
N PRO A 67 20.18 -4.96 -12.42
CA PRO A 67 21.33 -5.12 -11.52
C PRO A 67 21.44 -6.55 -11.04
N GLN A 68 22.65 -7.13 -11.11
CA GLN A 68 22.94 -8.51 -10.69
C GLN A 68 23.43 -8.55 -9.24
N GLY A 69 23.28 -9.70 -8.58
CA GLY A 69 23.74 -9.97 -7.22
C GLY A 69 22.84 -9.39 -6.12
N GLU A 70 23.24 -9.58 -4.89
CA GLU A 70 22.57 -9.09 -3.69
C GLU A 70 23.51 -8.24 -2.83
N GLY A 71 22.96 -7.43 -1.94
CA GLY A 71 23.72 -6.65 -0.96
C GLY A 71 24.81 -5.74 -1.58
N MET A 72 26.08 -6.00 -1.25
CA MET A 72 27.24 -5.23 -1.75
C MET A 72 27.55 -5.53 -3.22
N GLU A 73 27.38 -6.76 -3.66
CA GLU A 73 27.59 -7.18 -5.05
C GLU A 73 26.65 -6.39 -5.98
N ARG A 74 25.37 -6.31 -5.64
CA ARG A 74 24.38 -5.50 -6.38
C ARG A 74 24.81 -4.04 -6.48
N LYS A 75 25.28 -3.45 -5.38
CA LYS A 75 25.73 -2.05 -5.39
C LYS A 75 26.94 -1.83 -6.32
N LEU A 76 27.88 -2.78 -6.31
CA LEU A 76 29.05 -2.73 -7.19
C LEU A 76 28.60 -2.89 -8.66
N ASN A 77 27.66 -3.78 -8.93
CA ASN A 77 27.10 -3.96 -10.26
C ASN A 77 26.40 -2.70 -10.76
N VAL A 78 25.63 -2.00 -9.92
CA VAL A 78 25.03 -0.71 -10.27
C VAL A 78 26.10 0.35 -10.56
N LEU A 79 27.17 0.39 -9.79
CA LEU A 79 28.27 1.35 -10.04
C LEU A 79 29.01 1.08 -11.37
N THR A 80 29.30 -0.18 -11.69
CA THR A 80 29.96 -0.55 -12.95
C THR A 80 29.11 -0.25 -14.19
N HIS A 81 27.76 -0.37 -14.04
CA HIS A 81 26.82 -0.06 -15.12
C HIS A 81 26.32 1.39 -15.09
N ALA A 82 26.78 2.21 -14.14
CA ALA A 82 26.33 3.60 -13.98
C ALA A 82 26.39 4.43 -15.27
N PRO A 83 27.44 4.35 -16.14
CA PRO A 83 27.46 5.10 -17.41
C PRO A 83 26.29 4.77 -18.32
N ILE A 84 25.89 3.49 -18.38
CA ILE A 84 24.76 3.02 -19.21
C ILE A 84 23.44 3.54 -18.63
N TYR A 85 23.25 3.43 -17.32
CA TYR A 85 22.07 3.97 -16.65
C TYR A 85 21.95 5.47 -16.85
N LEU A 86 23.02 6.21 -16.57
CA LEU A 86 23.04 7.68 -16.68
C LEU A 86 22.79 8.15 -18.10
N SER A 87 23.37 7.50 -19.13
CA SER A 87 23.14 7.83 -20.52
C SER A 87 21.68 7.65 -20.94
N LYS A 88 21.07 6.51 -20.59
CA LYS A 88 19.65 6.25 -20.89
C LYS A 88 18.73 7.20 -20.11
N MET A 89 18.98 7.40 -18.81
CA MET A 89 18.21 8.31 -17.97
C MET A 89 18.31 9.76 -18.45
N TRP A 90 19.52 10.21 -18.79
CA TRP A 90 19.75 11.56 -19.32
C TRP A 90 18.91 11.81 -20.58
N ARG A 91 18.92 10.88 -21.55
CA ARG A 91 18.18 11.02 -22.79
C ARG A 91 16.68 11.16 -22.55
N GLU A 92 16.06 10.26 -21.77
CA GLU A 92 14.61 10.27 -21.56
C GLU A 92 14.16 11.39 -20.60
N ILE A 93 14.93 11.66 -19.56
CA ILE A 93 14.64 12.73 -18.59
C ILE A 93 14.78 14.10 -19.25
N ARG A 94 15.77 14.30 -20.11
CA ARG A 94 15.96 15.57 -20.82
C ARG A 94 14.74 15.98 -21.63
N GLU A 95 14.04 15.04 -22.24
CA GLU A 95 12.84 15.27 -23.05
C GLU A 95 11.57 15.45 -22.23
N SER A 96 11.60 15.16 -20.93
CA SER A 96 10.44 15.21 -20.05
C SER A 96 10.38 16.55 -19.31
N GLN A 97 9.17 16.97 -18.92
CA GLN A 97 8.95 18.13 -18.06
C GLN A 97 8.92 17.71 -16.59
N VAL A 98 8.37 16.53 -16.30
CA VAL A 98 8.22 15.97 -14.96
C VAL A 98 8.91 14.63 -14.87
N VAL A 99 9.54 14.35 -13.73
CA VAL A 99 10.13 13.06 -13.41
C VAL A 99 9.53 12.53 -12.13
N TYR A 100 9.00 11.31 -12.15
CA TYR A 100 8.49 10.61 -10.97
C TYR A 100 9.47 9.54 -10.50
N ILE A 101 9.82 9.60 -9.22
CA ILE A 101 10.81 8.74 -8.57
C ILE A 101 10.21 8.02 -7.37
N PRO A 102 9.89 6.73 -7.47
CA PRO A 102 9.48 5.90 -6.32
C PRO A 102 10.72 5.41 -5.56
N LEU A 103 11.03 6.02 -4.41
CA LEU A 103 12.03 5.57 -3.45
C LEU A 103 11.43 4.58 -2.42
N PRO A 104 12.25 3.71 -1.79
CA PRO A 104 13.69 3.54 -1.96
C PRO A 104 14.07 2.70 -3.18
N GLY A 105 15.28 2.89 -3.68
CA GLY A 105 15.86 2.10 -4.77
C GLY A 105 17.11 2.75 -5.37
N ASP A 106 18.04 1.93 -5.84
CA ASP A 106 19.32 2.41 -6.38
C ASP A 106 19.13 3.17 -7.70
N LEU A 107 18.41 2.57 -8.65
CA LEU A 107 18.13 3.20 -9.96
C LEU A 107 17.25 4.46 -9.81
N PRO A 108 16.17 4.46 -9.02
CA PRO A 108 15.44 5.69 -8.71
C PRO A 108 16.31 6.80 -8.13
N LEU A 109 17.25 6.47 -7.24
CA LEU A 109 18.17 7.46 -6.65
C LEU A 109 19.08 8.09 -7.72
N LEU A 110 19.61 7.30 -8.67
CA LEU A 110 20.36 7.82 -9.80
C LEU A 110 19.49 8.73 -10.68
N GLY A 111 18.26 8.30 -10.99
CA GLY A 111 17.29 9.08 -11.74
C GLY A 111 16.95 10.42 -11.07
N MET A 112 16.84 10.45 -9.74
CA MET A 112 16.66 11.67 -8.96
C MET A 112 17.83 12.63 -9.16
N GLY A 113 19.07 12.15 -9.07
CA GLY A 113 20.26 12.96 -9.32
C GLY A 113 20.28 13.57 -10.73
N VAL A 114 19.97 12.78 -11.77
CA VAL A 114 19.87 13.27 -13.15
C VAL A 114 18.77 14.34 -13.29
N ALA A 115 17.59 14.09 -12.71
CA ALA A 115 16.47 15.03 -12.79
C ALA A 115 16.78 16.38 -12.11
N VAL A 116 17.43 16.36 -10.94
CA VAL A 116 17.90 17.56 -10.23
C VAL A 116 18.95 18.30 -11.06
N GLY A 117 19.94 17.60 -11.62
CA GLY A 117 20.99 18.19 -12.46
C GLY A 117 20.42 18.84 -13.74
N LEU A 118 19.39 18.26 -14.32
CA LEU A 118 18.66 18.80 -15.49
C LEU A 118 17.57 19.83 -15.10
N ARG A 119 17.44 20.20 -13.82
CA ARG A 119 16.46 21.17 -13.30
C ARG A 119 15.02 20.85 -13.71
N LYS A 120 14.66 19.57 -13.74
CA LYS A 120 13.29 19.13 -14.05
C LYS A 120 12.34 19.33 -12.86
N HIS A 121 11.04 19.35 -13.11
CA HIS A 121 10.08 19.21 -12.04
C HIS A 121 10.09 17.75 -11.55
N LEU A 122 10.22 17.58 -10.26
CA LEU A 122 10.49 16.27 -9.65
C LEU A 122 9.38 15.92 -8.65
N ILE A 123 8.77 14.76 -8.83
CA ILE A 123 7.86 14.14 -7.86
C ILE A 123 8.58 12.93 -7.28
N VAL A 124 8.96 12.98 -6.02
CA VAL A 124 9.59 11.85 -5.32
C VAL A 124 8.62 11.30 -4.29
N ARG A 125 8.35 10.01 -4.33
CA ARG A 125 7.56 9.33 -3.32
C ARG A 125 8.40 8.31 -2.55
N TYR A 126 8.49 8.48 -1.24
CA TYR A 126 9.10 7.49 -0.37
C TYR A 126 8.06 6.42 0.03
N GLY A 127 8.26 5.19 -0.41
CA GLY A 127 7.29 4.09 -0.24
C GLY A 127 7.38 3.32 1.07
N GLY A 128 8.39 3.58 1.91
CA GLY A 128 8.54 2.98 3.23
C GLY A 128 7.95 3.82 4.35
N SER A 129 8.00 3.30 5.60
CA SER A 129 7.65 4.11 6.77
C SER A 129 8.58 5.31 6.86
N TRP A 130 8.01 6.51 7.07
CA TRP A 130 8.80 7.74 7.27
C TRP A 130 9.31 7.87 8.69
N GLU A 131 8.64 7.25 9.64
CA GLU A 131 9.06 7.27 11.03
C GLU A 131 10.40 6.54 11.21
N VAL A 132 11.23 7.08 12.07
CA VAL A 132 12.56 6.52 12.33
C VAL A 132 12.38 5.26 13.19
N ASN A 133 12.73 4.12 12.64
CA ASN A 133 12.98 2.91 13.41
C ASN A 133 14.49 2.64 13.39
N ASP A 134 15.02 2.06 14.46
CA ASP A 134 16.45 1.80 14.67
C ASP A 134 17.07 0.88 13.60
N GLN A 135 16.24 0.24 12.78
CA GLN A 135 16.67 -0.68 11.71
C GLN A 135 16.89 0.01 10.35
N ALA A 136 16.81 1.35 10.27
CA ALA A 136 16.99 2.07 9.01
C ALA A 136 18.44 1.99 8.51
N THR A 137 18.65 1.41 7.31
CA THR A 137 19.97 1.33 6.68
C THR A 137 20.54 2.71 6.37
N LEU A 138 21.88 2.81 6.24
CA LEU A 138 22.54 4.06 5.84
C LEU A 138 21.98 4.62 4.53
N ALA A 139 21.68 3.76 3.55
CA ALA A 139 21.06 4.16 2.29
C ALA A 139 19.67 4.79 2.50
N THR A 140 18.84 4.19 3.35
CA THR A 140 17.52 4.71 3.73
C THR A 140 17.64 6.09 4.41
N ARG A 141 18.59 6.23 5.34
CA ARG A 141 18.85 7.51 6.05
C ARG A 141 19.31 8.59 5.07
N PHE A 142 20.20 8.25 4.14
CA PHE A 142 20.65 9.15 3.09
C PHE A 142 19.51 9.60 2.17
N MET A 143 18.66 8.67 1.69
CA MET A 143 17.53 9.00 0.83
C MET A 143 16.54 9.95 1.53
N ARG A 144 16.22 9.70 2.80
CA ARG A 144 15.36 10.61 3.60
C ARG A 144 16.00 11.98 3.81
N TRP A 145 17.31 12.03 4.07
CA TRP A 145 18.06 13.28 4.17
C TRP A 145 18.01 14.05 2.85
N ALA A 146 18.31 13.40 1.73
CA ALA A 146 18.28 14.03 0.41
C ALA A 146 16.88 14.58 0.07
N MET A 147 15.81 13.83 0.39
CA MET A 147 14.44 14.33 0.20
C MET A 147 14.17 15.58 1.04
N ARG A 148 14.62 15.64 2.31
CA ARG A 148 14.44 16.81 3.16
C ARG A 148 15.18 18.04 2.63
N VAL A 149 16.42 17.87 2.20
CA VAL A 149 17.27 18.97 1.69
C VAL A 149 16.75 19.49 0.33
N LEU A 150 16.26 18.60 -0.52
CA LEU A 150 15.79 18.96 -1.86
C LEU A 150 14.31 19.39 -1.90
N ALA A 151 13.57 19.28 -0.79
CA ALA A 151 12.15 19.58 -0.76
C ALA A 151 11.83 21.05 -1.06
N GLY A 152 10.83 21.28 -1.89
CA GLY A 152 10.36 22.61 -2.29
C GLY A 152 10.83 23.05 -3.67
N GLY A 153 10.42 24.23 -4.10
CA GLY A 153 10.68 24.74 -5.42
C GLY A 153 10.16 23.80 -6.53
N ARG A 154 11.05 23.26 -7.35
CA ARG A 154 10.69 22.31 -8.43
C ARG A 154 10.51 20.87 -7.93
N ASN A 155 10.79 20.57 -6.67
CA ASN A 155 10.84 19.22 -6.13
C ASN A 155 9.68 18.98 -5.17
N LEU A 156 8.67 18.25 -5.60
CA LEU A 156 7.56 17.80 -4.77
C LEU A 156 7.96 16.49 -4.08
N MET A 157 8.13 16.54 -2.76
CA MET A 157 8.56 15.40 -1.95
C MET A 157 7.40 14.84 -1.13
N LEU A 158 7.11 13.55 -1.34
CA LEU A 158 5.96 12.84 -0.79
C LEU A 158 6.44 11.71 0.11
N ALA A 159 6.06 11.74 1.38
CA ALA A 159 6.25 10.64 2.31
C ALA A 159 4.98 9.79 2.41
N THR A 160 5.13 8.47 2.46
CA THR A 160 3.98 7.58 2.64
C THR A 160 3.45 7.69 4.06
N GLY A 161 2.20 8.09 4.18
CA GLY A 161 1.52 8.24 5.46
C GLY A 161 0.37 9.23 5.40
N ILE A 162 -0.20 9.49 6.57
CA ILE A 162 -1.29 10.43 6.80
C ILE A 162 -0.92 11.27 8.02
N GLY A 163 -1.12 12.57 7.97
CA GLY A 163 -0.82 13.44 9.11
C GLY A 163 -1.29 14.87 8.90
N ASP A 164 -1.63 15.52 9.99
CA ASP A 164 -2.04 16.93 10.01
C ASP A 164 -0.83 17.87 9.93
N THR A 165 0.34 17.39 10.39
CA THR A 165 1.61 18.12 10.30
C THR A 165 2.47 17.52 9.21
N PRO A 166 3.18 18.33 8.40
CA PRO A 166 4.07 17.82 7.36
C PRO A 166 5.13 16.87 7.93
N PRO A 167 5.57 15.83 7.17
CA PRO A 167 6.63 14.93 7.61
C PRO A 167 8.00 15.63 7.76
N SER A 168 8.15 16.77 7.11
CA SER A 168 9.27 17.71 7.16
C SER A 168 8.87 19.00 6.44
N PRO A 169 9.56 20.14 6.64
CA PRO A 169 9.29 21.36 5.85
C PRO A 169 9.28 21.08 4.36
N ASN A 170 8.31 21.65 3.65
CA ASN A 170 8.10 21.52 2.20
C ASN A 170 7.89 20.06 1.70
N MET A 171 7.51 19.14 2.58
CA MET A 171 7.12 17.78 2.22
C MET A 171 5.65 17.55 2.54
N HIS A 172 5.05 16.56 1.86
CA HIS A 172 3.64 16.23 2.06
C HIS A 172 3.46 14.76 2.40
N TRP A 173 2.47 14.48 3.25
CA TRP A 173 1.98 13.12 3.42
C TRP A 173 1.15 12.74 2.21
N LEU A 174 1.39 11.56 1.68
CA LEU A 174 0.57 11.00 0.62
C LEU A 174 0.54 9.49 0.75
N PHE A 175 -0.65 8.94 0.73
CA PHE A 175 -0.85 7.50 0.74
C PHE A 175 -1.73 7.08 -0.44
N THR A 176 -1.43 5.91 -1.00
CA THR A 176 -2.26 5.31 -2.03
C THR A 176 -2.50 3.83 -1.76
N THR A 177 -3.68 3.38 -2.10
CA THR A 177 -4.06 1.96 -2.17
C THR A 177 -3.81 1.41 -3.58
N ALA A 178 -4.30 0.19 -3.83
CA ALA A 178 -4.51 -0.33 -5.18
C ALA A 178 -6.00 -0.26 -5.59
N LEU A 179 -6.84 0.40 -4.78
CA LEU A 179 -8.27 0.47 -4.94
C LEU A 179 -8.62 1.55 -5.97
N THR A 180 -9.45 1.21 -6.96
CA THR A 180 -9.97 2.17 -7.93
C THR A 180 -11.35 2.67 -7.51
N ARG A 181 -11.77 3.82 -8.05
CA ARG A 181 -13.15 4.29 -7.87
C ARG A 181 -14.15 3.31 -8.45
N GLU A 182 -13.87 2.75 -9.62
CA GLU A 182 -14.69 1.73 -10.27
C GLU A 182 -14.88 0.49 -9.36
N GLU A 183 -13.80 -0.01 -8.74
CA GLU A 183 -13.93 -1.10 -7.77
C GLU A 183 -14.81 -0.72 -6.58
N LEU A 184 -14.67 0.50 -6.07
CA LEU A 184 -15.56 0.97 -5.00
C LEU A 184 -17.02 1.02 -5.45
N GLU A 185 -17.32 1.52 -6.63
CA GLU A 185 -18.68 1.62 -7.16
C GLU A 185 -19.31 0.26 -7.42
N THR A 186 -18.52 -0.73 -7.83
CA THR A 186 -19.00 -2.12 -8.06
C THR A 186 -19.20 -2.91 -6.78
N VAL A 187 -18.46 -2.59 -5.71
CA VAL A 187 -18.61 -3.24 -4.40
C VAL A 187 -19.81 -2.65 -3.67
N MET A 188 -20.86 -3.45 -3.48
CA MET A 188 -22.12 -3.06 -2.83
C MET A 188 -22.27 -3.72 -1.45
N PRO A 189 -21.65 -3.18 -0.39
CA PRO A 189 -21.78 -3.73 0.95
C PRO A 189 -23.21 -3.56 1.48
N ASN A 190 -23.73 -4.56 2.18
CA ASN A 190 -24.95 -4.38 2.94
C ASN A 190 -24.64 -3.67 4.27
N PHE A 191 -24.80 -2.36 4.27
CA PHE A 191 -24.51 -1.55 5.47
C PHE A 191 -25.48 -1.80 6.62
N GLU A 192 -26.69 -2.23 6.34
CA GLU A 192 -27.72 -2.46 7.37
C GLU A 192 -27.56 -3.86 8.02
N ARG A 193 -26.65 -4.68 7.52
CA ARG A 193 -26.37 -6.00 8.11
C ARG A 193 -25.70 -5.83 9.49
N GLY A 194 -26.28 -6.48 10.52
CA GLY A 194 -25.62 -6.68 11.80
C GLY A 194 -24.52 -7.75 11.75
N LEU A 195 -24.16 -8.30 12.90
CA LEU A 195 -23.31 -9.50 12.95
C LEU A 195 -24.05 -10.72 12.40
N SER A 196 -23.31 -11.62 11.78
CA SER A 196 -23.81 -12.95 11.40
C SER A 196 -24.18 -13.77 12.65
N ALA A 197 -25.08 -14.74 12.51
CA ALA A 197 -25.44 -15.63 13.61
C ALA A 197 -24.23 -16.34 14.22
N VAL A 198 -23.24 -16.72 13.37
CA VAL A 198 -21.89 -17.07 13.76
C VAL A 198 -20.97 -15.97 13.25
N PRO A 199 -20.31 -15.17 14.10
CA PRO A 199 -19.50 -14.05 13.66
C PRO A 199 -18.34 -14.49 12.73
N GLN A 200 -18.19 -13.80 11.62
CA GLN A 200 -17.18 -14.07 10.60
C GLN A 200 -16.03 -13.04 10.71
N LEU A 201 -14.90 -13.50 11.21
CA LEU A 201 -13.68 -12.71 11.32
C LEU A 201 -12.78 -12.96 10.10
N VAL A 202 -12.05 -11.94 9.66
CA VAL A 202 -11.08 -12.07 8.57
C VAL A 202 -9.76 -11.40 8.91
N PHE A 203 -8.67 -12.07 8.59
CA PHE A 203 -7.34 -11.49 8.49
C PHE A 203 -6.94 -11.46 7.01
N ILE A 204 -6.31 -10.36 6.59
CA ILE A 204 -5.81 -10.20 5.22
C ILE A 204 -4.35 -9.78 5.29
N GLY A 205 -3.45 -10.58 4.70
CA GLY A 205 -2.05 -10.20 4.65
C GLY A 205 -1.08 -11.35 4.58
N ARG A 206 0.21 -11.00 4.53
CA ARG A 206 1.28 -11.99 4.55
C ARG A 206 1.30 -12.74 5.88
N LEU A 207 1.41 -14.06 5.83
CA LEU A 207 1.53 -14.91 7.02
C LEU A 207 2.99 -14.90 7.52
N SER A 208 3.34 -13.88 8.30
CA SER A 208 4.71 -13.61 8.77
C SER A 208 4.70 -13.14 10.24
N PRO A 209 5.85 -13.27 10.97
CA PRO A 209 5.91 -13.05 12.43
C PRO A 209 5.37 -11.70 12.88
N GLU A 210 5.65 -10.63 12.13
CA GLU A 210 5.22 -9.27 12.45
C GLU A 210 3.70 -9.06 12.39
N LYS A 211 2.95 -10.02 11.83
CA LYS A 211 1.48 -9.97 11.76
C LYS A 211 0.77 -10.45 13.02
N GLY A 212 1.50 -11.07 13.96
CA GLY A 212 0.99 -11.40 15.29
C GLY A 212 -0.14 -12.42 15.33
N LEU A 213 -0.28 -13.28 14.33
CA LEU A 213 -1.37 -14.28 14.26
C LEU A 213 -1.41 -15.27 15.43
N PRO A 214 -0.29 -15.70 16.03
CA PRO A 214 -0.33 -16.52 17.23
C PRO A 214 -1.12 -15.88 18.37
N PHE A 215 -1.01 -14.56 18.60
CA PHE A 215 -1.77 -13.85 19.64
C PHE A 215 -3.28 -13.85 19.35
N LEU A 216 -3.68 -13.83 18.07
CA LEU A 216 -5.09 -13.97 17.69
C LEU A 216 -5.62 -15.37 18.01
N PHE A 217 -4.82 -16.42 17.72
CA PHE A 217 -5.21 -17.80 18.04
C PHE A 217 -5.34 -17.99 19.56
N GLU A 218 -4.41 -17.47 20.35
CA GLU A 218 -4.49 -17.51 21.81
C GLU A 218 -5.74 -16.78 22.32
N ALA A 219 -6.07 -15.61 21.75
CA ALA A 219 -7.27 -14.87 22.14
C ALA A 219 -8.56 -15.63 21.78
N LEU A 220 -8.63 -16.27 20.60
CA LEU A 220 -9.76 -17.11 20.20
C LEU A 220 -9.91 -18.33 21.07
N LYS A 221 -8.80 -19.05 21.37
CA LYS A 221 -8.80 -20.19 22.25
C LYS A 221 -9.32 -19.81 23.64
N ALA A 222 -8.82 -18.70 24.21
CA ALA A 222 -9.28 -18.23 25.51
C ALA A 222 -10.77 -17.84 25.51
N LEU A 223 -11.32 -17.31 24.43
CA LEU A 223 -12.77 -17.06 24.30
C LEU A 223 -13.57 -18.38 24.34
N ILE A 224 -13.09 -19.42 23.63
CA ILE A 224 -13.75 -20.74 23.63
C ILE A 224 -13.72 -21.37 25.02
N GLU A 225 -12.55 -21.36 25.69
CA GLU A 225 -12.37 -21.91 27.04
C GLU A 225 -13.24 -21.19 28.09
N GLU A 226 -13.53 -19.90 27.88
CA GLU A 226 -14.46 -19.12 28.71
C GLU A 226 -15.93 -19.31 28.33
N GLY A 227 -16.25 -20.21 27.41
CA GLY A 227 -17.61 -20.55 27.01
C GLY A 227 -18.28 -19.48 26.14
N PHE A 228 -17.52 -18.69 25.38
CA PHE A 228 -18.08 -17.69 24.47
C PHE A 228 -18.84 -18.36 23.31
N HIS A 229 -20.09 -18.05 23.14
CA HIS A 229 -20.94 -18.60 22.08
C HIS A 229 -21.80 -17.50 21.41
N PRO A 230 -22.04 -17.64 20.08
CA PRO A 230 -21.41 -18.60 19.17
C PRO A 230 -19.92 -18.32 18.96
N VAL A 231 -19.11 -19.37 18.82
CA VAL A 231 -17.68 -19.24 18.55
C VAL A 231 -17.47 -18.60 17.18
N PRO A 232 -16.71 -17.49 17.08
CA PRO A 232 -16.46 -16.85 15.81
C PRO A 232 -15.59 -17.71 14.88
N HIS A 233 -15.87 -17.65 13.57
CA HIS A 233 -15.06 -18.28 12.55
C HIS A 233 -14.04 -17.28 12.02
N LEU A 234 -12.76 -17.68 11.90
CA LEU A 234 -11.66 -16.86 11.42
C LEU A 234 -11.17 -17.34 10.05
N THR A 235 -11.23 -16.49 9.04
CA THR A 235 -10.64 -16.73 7.72
C THR A 235 -9.31 -15.99 7.60
N LEU A 236 -8.22 -16.69 7.28
CA LEU A 236 -6.90 -16.13 7.00
C LEU A 236 -6.67 -16.10 5.49
N ILE A 237 -6.64 -14.88 4.93
CA ILE A 237 -6.42 -14.64 3.50
C ILE A 237 -4.99 -14.18 3.27
N GLY A 238 -4.21 -15.00 2.60
CA GLY A 238 -2.82 -14.71 2.25
C GLY A 238 -1.88 -15.89 2.39
N GLU A 239 -0.64 -15.65 2.00
CA GLU A 239 0.45 -16.62 2.06
C GLU A 239 1.63 -16.06 2.84
N GLY A 240 2.56 -16.92 3.23
CA GLY A 240 3.79 -16.49 3.89
C GLY A 240 4.55 -17.60 4.60
N PRO A 241 5.76 -17.27 5.11
CA PRO A 241 6.67 -18.26 5.68
C PRO A 241 6.13 -18.96 6.92
N GLN A 242 5.13 -18.38 7.60
CA GLN A 242 4.54 -19.00 8.80
C GLN A 242 3.32 -19.90 8.52
N ARG A 243 2.88 -20.08 7.28
CA ARG A 243 1.66 -20.85 6.97
C ARG A 243 1.64 -22.21 7.68
N ASN A 244 2.62 -23.05 7.41
CA ASN A 244 2.66 -24.42 7.98
C ASN A 244 2.75 -24.42 9.51
N ALA A 245 3.47 -23.45 10.09
CA ALA A 245 3.57 -23.29 11.53
C ALA A 245 2.22 -22.86 12.15
N LEU A 246 1.49 -21.97 11.50
CA LEU A 246 0.17 -21.51 11.94
C LEU A 246 -0.90 -22.60 11.81
N GLU A 247 -0.90 -23.38 10.73
CA GLU A 247 -1.80 -24.54 10.58
C GLU A 247 -1.55 -25.59 11.67
N THR A 248 -0.28 -25.85 11.98
CA THR A 248 0.10 -26.74 13.08
C THR A 248 -0.34 -26.19 14.43
N LEU A 249 -0.13 -24.89 14.67
CA LEU A 249 -0.53 -24.22 15.90
C LEU A 249 -2.05 -24.25 16.08
N ALA A 250 -2.84 -23.97 15.04
CA ALA A 250 -4.30 -24.05 15.07
C ALA A 250 -4.78 -25.45 15.49
N ARG A 251 -4.17 -26.48 14.93
CA ARG A 251 -4.48 -27.89 15.28
C ARG A 251 -4.14 -28.20 16.73
N ILE A 252 -2.95 -27.83 17.21
CA ILE A 252 -2.52 -28.07 18.61
C ILE A 252 -3.45 -27.34 19.59
N MET A 253 -3.93 -26.17 19.22
CA MET A 253 -4.84 -25.36 20.03
C MET A 253 -6.30 -25.78 19.96
N GLY A 254 -6.67 -26.76 19.11
CA GLY A 254 -8.05 -27.19 18.90
C GLY A 254 -8.90 -26.21 18.13
N LEU A 255 -8.27 -25.40 17.27
CA LEU A 255 -8.94 -24.34 16.49
C LEU A 255 -9.24 -24.76 15.03
N SER A 256 -8.98 -26.00 14.64
CA SER A 256 -9.11 -26.45 13.24
C SER A 256 -10.51 -26.24 12.66
N ASP A 257 -11.55 -26.36 13.47
CA ASP A 257 -12.94 -26.17 13.03
C ASP A 257 -13.36 -24.67 12.97
N TYR A 258 -12.51 -23.78 13.49
CA TYR A 258 -12.81 -22.35 13.60
C TYR A 258 -11.89 -21.46 12.76
N VAL A 259 -10.81 -22.03 12.18
CA VAL A 259 -9.81 -21.28 11.42
C VAL A 259 -9.64 -21.85 10.02
N GLU A 260 -9.94 -21.05 9.01
CA GLU A 260 -9.78 -21.39 7.60
C GLU A 260 -8.56 -20.66 7.01
N PHE A 261 -7.73 -21.37 6.23
CA PHE A 261 -6.61 -20.83 5.48
C PHE A 261 -6.90 -20.89 3.99
N THR A 262 -7.23 -19.76 3.36
CA THR A 262 -7.62 -19.73 1.94
C THR A 262 -6.43 -19.70 0.98
N GLY A 263 -5.24 -19.34 1.46
CA GLY A 263 -4.15 -18.95 0.58
C GLY A 263 -4.34 -17.54 0.01
N GLN A 264 -3.57 -17.23 -1.03
CA GLN A 264 -3.68 -15.95 -1.72
C GLN A 264 -4.91 -15.99 -2.66
N LEU A 265 -5.77 -15.00 -2.52
CA LEU A 265 -6.93 -14.80 -3.38
C LEU A 265 -6.64 -13.71 -4.42
N ASP A 266 -7.21 -13.83 -5.61
CA ASP A 266 -7.23 -12.74 -6.56
C ASP A 266 -8.14 -11.59 -6.07
N ARG A 267 -8.16 -10.47 -6.80
CA ARG A 267 -8.90 -9.27 -6.40
C ARG A 267 -10.41 -9.49 -6.34
N ARG A 268 -10.95 -10.29 -7.25
CA ARG A 268 -12.38 -10.60 -7.34
C ARG A 268 -12.80 -11.58 -6.24
N GLU A 269 -12.02 -12.62 -6.03
CA GLU A 269 -12.24 -13.61 -4.98
C GLU A 269 -12.17 -12.94 -3.60
N LEU A 270 -11.14 -12.08 -3.37
CA LEU A 270 -11.01 -11.30 -2.16
C LEU A 270 -12.26 -10.45 -1.91
N SER A 271 -12.70 -9.70 -2.92
CA SER A 271 -13.89 -8.86 -2.81
C SER A 271 -15.13 -9.67 -2.45
N THR A 272 -15.37 -10.79 -3.13
CA THR A 272 -16.50 -11.68 -2.86
C THR A 272 -16.46 -12.21 -1.43
N ARG A 273 -15.28 -12.62 -0.96
CA ARG A 273 -15.10 -13.15 0.40
C ARG A 273 -15.35 -12.06 1.45
N LEU A 274 -14.83 -10.86 1.26
CA LEU A 274 -14.98 -9.77 2.22
C LEU A 274 -16.45 -9.35 2.42
N LEU A 275 -17.29 -9.42 1.41
CA LEU A 275 -18.72 -9.13 1.53
C LEU A 275 -19.47 -10.07 2.49
N THR A 276 -18.92 -11.25 2.77
CA THR A 276 -19.51 -12.23 3.70
C THR A 276 -18.97 -12.11 5.13
N MET A 277 -17.91 -11.32 5.36
CA MET A 277 -17.27 -11.14 6.65
C MET A 277 -17.96 -10.09 7.52
N ASP A 278 -17.72 -10.12 8.82
CA ASP A 278 -18.28 -9.17 9.77
C ASP A 278 -17.27 -8.15 10.25
N VAL A 279 -16.06 -8.59 10.63
CA VAL A 279 -15.00 -7.78 11.22
C VAL A 279 -13.64 -8.24 10.70
N ALA A 280 -12.79 -7.31 10.28
CA ALA A 280 -11.39 -7.61 10.00
C ALA A 280 -10.57 -7.51 11.30
N VAL A 281 -9.65 -8.45 11.52
CA VAL A 281 -8.76 -8.48 12.70
C VAL A 281 -7.32 -8.48 12.24
N GLN A 282 -6.56 -7.46 12.66
CA GLN A 282 -5.18 -7.22 12.24
C GLN A 282 -4.26 -7.01 13.46
N PRO A 283 -3.83 -8.10 14.14
CA PRO A 283 -3.10 -8.03 15.41
C PRO A 283 -1.59 -7.80 15.23
N SER A 284 -1.21 -7.01 14.22
CA SER A 284 0.20 -6.81 13.86
C SER A 284 1.03 -6.27 15.04
N LEU A 285 2.24 -6.80 15.21
CA LEU A 285 3.21 -6.30 16.19
C LEU A 285 3.87 -5.00 15.71
N THR A 286 4.02 -4.88 14.40
CA THR A 286 4.54 -3.67 13.75
C THR A 286 3.89 -3.52 12.38
N GLU A 287 3.54 -2.28 12.06
CA GLU A 287 2.92 -1.92 10.80
C GLU A 287 3.19 -0.45 10.51
N GLY A 288 3.36 -0.06 9.27
CA GLY A 288 3.36 1.35 8.89
C GLY A 288 1.93 1.82 8.63
N LEU A 289 1.44 1.50 7.43
CA LEU A 289 0.07 1.70 7.01
C LEU A 289 -0.38 0.47 6.23
N SER A 290 -1.32 -0.27 6.78
CA SER A 290 -1.82 -1.51 6.18
C SER A 290 -2.86 -1.23 5.10
N LYS A 291 -2.60 -1.71 3.88
CA LYS A 291 -3.59 -1.68 2.81
C LYS A 291 -4.79 -2.57 3.13
N ALA A 292 -4.58 -3.65 3.87
CA ALA A 292 -5.64 -4.56 4.29
C ALA A 292 -6.73 -3.88 5.11
N TRP A 293 -6.39 -2.84 5.90
CA TRP A 293 -7.41 -2.06 6.62
C TRP A 293 -8.35 -1.34 5.64
N LEU A 294 -7.78 -0.77 4.57
CA LEU A 294 -8.56 -0.04 3.57
C LEU A 294 -9.33 -0.98 2.64
N ASP A 295 -8.74 -2.14 2.30
CA ASP A 295 -9.46 -3.17 1.56
C ASP A 295 -10.67 -3.69 2.36
N ALA A 296 -10.52 -3.95 3.67
CA ALA A 296 -11.64 -4.31 4.55
C ALA A 296 -12.70 -3.20 4.63
N MET A 297 -12.27 -1.96 4.89
CA MET A 297 -13.18 -0.80 5.00
C MET A 297 -13.92 -0.50 3.69
N ALA A 298 -13.32 -0.77 2.53
CA ALA A 298 -13.99 -0.66 1.23
C ALA A 298 -15.22 -1.54 1.12
N HIS A 299 -15.22 -2.68 1.82
CA HIS A 299 -16.32 -3.62 1.93
C HIS A 299 -17.24 -3.36 3.14
N GLY A 300 -17.08 -2.20 3.79
CA GLY A 300 -17.84 -1.84 4.97
C GLY A 300 -17.48 -2.64 6.22
N LEU A 301 -16.31 -3.30 6.25
CA LEU A 301 -15.86 -4.06 7.42
C LEU A 301 -15.13 -3.14 8.40
N PRO A 302 -15.60 -3.03 9.65
CA PRO A 302 -14.81 -2.42 10.70
C PRO A 302 -13.59 -3.28 11.03
N VAL A 303 -12.55 -2.65 11.58
CA VAL A 303 -11.26 -3.30 11.81
C VAL A 303 -10.89 -3.28 13.29
N ILE A 304 -10.58 -4.44 13.87
CA ILE A 304 -9.86 -4.54 15.14
C ILE A 304 -8.37 -4.61 14.78
N ALA A 305 -7.60 -3.60 15.14
CA ALA A 305 -6.17 -3.52 14.81
C ALA A 305 -5.30 -3.22 16.02
N SER A 306 -4.08 -3.73 16.01
CA SER A 306 -3.08 -3.26 16.97
C SER A 306 -2.79 -1.77 16.78
N ASP A 307 -2.57 -1.07 17.90
CA ASP A 307 -2.22 0.36 17.92
C ASP A 307 -0.76 0.58 17.53
N VAL A 308 -0.48 0.38 16.25
CA VAL A 308 0.85 0.51 15.65
C VAL A 308 0.79 1.38 14.39
N GLY A 309 1.86 2.10 14.10
CA GLY A 309 1.99 2.95 12.93
C GLY A 309 0.83 3.94 12.78
N MET A 310 0.12 3.88 11.66
CA MET A 310 -0.99 4.78 11.36
C MET A 310 -2.37 4.28 11.84
N ALA A 311 -2.42 3.21 12.64
CA ALA A 311 -3.69 2.60 13.06
C ALA A 311 -4.67 3.62 13.67
N ARG A 312 -4.21 4.47 14.61
CA ARG A 312 -5.08 5.50 15.23
C ARG A 312 -5.72 6.46 14.22
N LYS A 313 -5.00 6.82 13.17
CA LYS A 313 -5.52 7.75 12.16
C LYS A 313 -6.51 7.09 11.21
N ILE A 314 -6.29 5.82 10.89
CA ILE A 314 -7.16 5.03 10.01
C ILE A 314 -8.41 4.55 10.76
N ILE A 315 -8.23 3.93 11.92
CA ILE A 315 -9.31 3.32 12.70
C ILE A 315 -10.14 4.41 13.40
N GLY A 316 -9.48 5.46 13.88
CA GLY A 316 -10.11 6.51 14.65
C GLY A 316 -10.32 6.13 16.11
N ARG A 317 -11.38 6.69 16.73
CA ARG A 317 -11.82 6.32 18.07
C ARG A 317 -12.54 4.98 18.05
N ASP A 318 -12.57 4.29 19.18
CA ASP A 318 -13.31 3.02 19.31
C ASP A 318 -14.78 3.20 18.82
N GLY A 319 -15.20 2.34 17.93
CA GLY A 319 -16.51 2.38 17.28
C GLY A 319 -16.68 3.40 16.16
N GLU A 320 -15.64 4.17 15.79
CA GLU A 320 -15.70 5.07 14.64
C GLU A 320 -15.64 4.29 13.31
N ARG A 321 -14.53 3.59 13.08
CA ARG A 321 -14.30 2.68 11.95
C ARG A 321 -13.77 1.31 12.37
N GLY A 322 -13.63 1.11 13.68
CA GLY A 322 -13.10 -0.10 14.28
C GLY A 322 -12.64 0.15 15.70
N TRP A 323 -11.70 -0.65 16.16
CA TRP A 323 -11.20 -0.63 17.53
C TRP A 323 -9.70 -0.89 17.56
N LEU A 324 -9.03 -0.29 18.55
CA LEU A 324 -7.61 -0.46 18.75
C LEU A 324 -7.32 -1.38 19.94
N VAL A 325 -6.29 -2.22 19.77
CA VAL A 325 -5.77 -3.10 20.82
C VAL A 325 -4.28 -2.90 20.99
N ARG A 326 -3.76 -3.24 22.17
CA ARG A 326 -2.31 -3.21 22.41
C ARG A 326 -1.61 -4.32 21.62
N PRO A 327 -0.50 -4.02 20.91
CA PRO A 327 0.22 -5.04 20.15
C PRO A 327 0.78 -6.13 21.08
N GLY A 328 0.59 -7.41 20.69
CA GLY A 328 1.05 -8.56 21.45
C GLY A 328 0.30 -8.85 22.76
N ASP A 329 -0.77 -8.12 23.08
CA ASP A 329 -1.55 -8.31 24.30
C ASP A 329 -2.79 -9.18 24.01
N VAL A 330 -2.66 -10.48 24.28
CA VAL A 330 -3.72 -11.48 24.12
C VAL A 330 -4.97 -11.13 24.94
N SER A 331 -4.78 -10.70 26.18
CA SER A 331 -5.89 -10.38 27.09
C SER A 331 -6.70 -9.18 26.59
N ASN A 332 -6.02 -8.14 26.10
CA ASN A 332 -6.66 -6.97 25.52
C ASN A 332 -7.37 -7.31 24.20
N LEU A 333 -6.75 -8.12 23.33
CA LEU A 333 -7.38 -8.58 22.10
C LEU A 333 -8.62 -9.44 22.38
N LYS A 334 -8.52 -10.40 23.29
CA LYS A 334 -9.66 -11.22 23.75
C LYS A 334 -10.80 -10.36 24.28
N PHE A 335 -10.49 -9.42 25.18
CA PHE A 335 -11.49 -8.51 25.74
C PHE A 335 -12.21 -7.71 24.66
N LYS A 336 -11.45 -7.16 23.71
CA LYS A 336 -12.00 -6.36 22.60
C LYS A 336 -12.83 -7.21 21.63
N LEU A 337 -12.40 -8.42 21.31
CA LEU A 337 -13.19 -9.36 20.51
C LEU A 337 -14.54 -9.65 21.21
N ARG A 338 -14.51 -9.99 22.52
CA ARG A 338 -15.73 -10.24 23.29
C ARG A 338 -16.65 -9.01 23.27
N GLU A 339 -16.11 -7.82 23.57
CA GLU A 339 -16.88 -6.57 23.57
C GLU A 339 -17.58 -6.33 22.24
N VAL A 340 -16.82 -6.38 21.14
CA VAL A 340 -17.32 -6.10 19.80
C VAL A 340 -18.36 -7.13 19.33
N LEU A 341 -18.14 -8.41 19.63
CA LEU A 341 -19.01 -9.49 19.18
C LEU A 341 -20.26 -9.69 20.05
N SER A 342 -20.30 -9.14 21.26
CA SER A 342 -21.45 -9.28 22.18
C SER A 342 -22.32 -8.03 22.28
N SER A 343 -21.81 -6.87 21.86
CA SER A 343 -22.48 -5.59 22.10
C SER A 343 -23.45 -5.22 20.97
N PRO A 344 -24.58 -4.59 21.29
CA PRO A 344 -25.50 -4.02 20.32
C PRO A 344 -24.89 -2.73 19.72
N LEU A 345 -23.92 -2.88 18.83
CA LEU A 345 -23.25 -1.76 18.21
C LEU A 345 -24.07 -1.16 17.06
N PRO A 346 -23.88 0.13 16.74
CA PRO A 346 -24.52 0.75 15.58
C PRO A 346 -23.81 0.34 14.27
N TRP A 347 -23.86 -0.94 13.93
CA TRP A 347 -23.14 -1.56 12.83
C TRP A 347 -23.29 -0.81 11.50
N SER A 348 -24.53 -0.40 11.16
CA SER A 348 -24.80 0.37 9.95
C SER A 348 -23.97 1.65 9.88
N GLN A 349 -23.90 2.39 10.97
CA GLN A 349 -23.14 3.65 11.01
C GLN A 349 -21.63 3.39 10.92
N VAL A 350 -21.11 2.40 11.62
CA VAL A 350 -19.68 2.04 11.57
C VAL A 350 -19.29 1.60 10.18
N ARG A 351 -20.10 0.73 9.55
CA ARG A 351 -19.86 0.25 8.17
C ARG A 351 -19.88 1.39 7.14
N LYS A 352 -20.83 2.32 7.24
CA LYS A 352 -20.92 3.51 6.38
C LYS A 352 -19.68 4.42 6.54
N ARG A 353 -19.23 4.65 7.79
CA ARG A 353 -18.01 5.45 8.05
C ARG A 353 -16.76 4.78 7.48
N CYS A 354 -16.63 3.44 7.58
CA CYS A 354 -15.54 2.71 6.93
C CYS A 354 -15.50 3.00 5.43
N ARG A 355 -16.63 2.84 4.76
CA ARG A 355 -16.76 3.08 3.33
C ARG A 355 -16.43 4.51 2.93
N GLN A 356 -17.05 5.49 3.57
CA GLN A 356 -16.82 6.92 3.30
C GLN A 356 -15.35 7.32 3.48
N PHE A 357 -14.70 6.77 4.51
CA PHE A 357 -13.29 7.06 4.75
C PHE A 357 -12.39 6.62 3.59
N VAL A 358 -12.66 5.46 2.99
CA VAL A 358 -11.81 4.88 1.94
C VAL A 358 -11.95 5.59 0.60
N GLU A 359 -13.05 6.32 0.35
CA GLU A 359 -13.25 7.10 -0.88
C GLU A 359 -12.11 8.10 -1.14
N GLY A 360 -11.52 8.64 -0.07
CA GLY A 360 -10.36 9.53 -0.16
C GLY A 360 -9.03 8.83 -0.48
N PHE A 361 -8.99 7.50 -0.61
CA PHE A 361 -7.77 6.72 -0.79
C PHE A 361 -7.73 5.91 -2.09
N THR A 362 -8.64 6.16 -3.01
CA THR A 362 -8.60 5.55 -4.34
C THR A 362 -7.39 6.04 -5.14
N LEU A 363 -7.05 5.32 -6.20
CA LEU A 363 -5.97 5.71 -7.12
C LEU A 363 -6.27 7.03 -7.80
N GLU A 364 -7.53 7.31 -8.13
CA GLU A 364 -7.98 8.56 -8.71
C GLU A 364 -7.83 9.70 -7.70
N ALA A 365 -8.31 9.52 -6.46
CA ALA A 365 -8.15 10.51 -5.39
C ALA A 365 -6.66 10.80 -5.11
N TRP A 366 -5.81 9.79 -5.18
CA TRP A 366 -4.36 9.95 -5.08
C TRP A 366 -3.77 10.76 -6.25
N GLY A 367 -4.20 10.50 -7.48
CA GLY A 367 -3.83 11.28 -8.66
C GLY A 367 -4.26 12.73 -8.54
N ASP A 368 -5.52 12.97 -8.17
CA ASP A 368 -6.07 14.31 -7.94
C ASP A 368 -5.30 15.08 -6.85
N GLN A 369 -4.89 14.40 -5.79
CA GLN A 369 -4.08 15.00 -4.72
C GLN A 369 -2.68 15.39 -5.21
N ILE A 370 -2.03 14.56 -6.03
CA ILE A 370 -0.76 14.91 -6.69
C ILE A 370 -0.95 16.11 -7.61
N ALA A 371 -2.00 16.11 -8.42
CA ALA A 371 -2.29 17.24 -9.32
C ALA A 371 -2.49 18.54 -8.54
N ARG A 372 -3.25 18.50 -7.42
CA ARG A 372 -3.43 19.64 -6.53
C ARG A 372 -2.10 20.15 -5.96
N LEU A 373 -1.26 19.26 -5.44
CA LEU A 373 0.05 19.64 -4.93
C LEU A 373 0.96 20.25 -6.01
N CYS A 374 0.89 19.75 -7.24
CA CYS A 374 1.58 20.35 -8.38
C CYS A 374 1.05 21.76 -8.71
N THR A 375 -0.26 21.98 -8.66
CA THR A 375 -0.83 23.32 -8.88
C THR A 375 -0.43 24.30 -7.78
N GLU A 376 -0.46 23.87 -6.52
CA GLU A 376 -0.09 24.69 -5.38
C GLU A 376 1.41 25.06 -5.39
N GLN A 377 2.28 24.08 -5.66
CA GLN A 377 3.72 24.29 -5.57
C GLN A 377 4.33 24.91 -6.82
N TRP A 378 3.79 24.60 -8.02
CA TRP A 378 4.39 25.01 -9.30
C TRP A 378 3.57 26.05 -10.06
N GLY A 379 2.39 26.42 -9.57
CA GLY A 379 1.49 27.36 -10.24
C GLY A 379 0.90 26.81 -11.54
N TRP A 380 0.82 25.48 -11.68
CA TRP A 380 0.25 24.86 -12.87
C TRP A 380 -1.29 24.83 -12.83
N ALA A 381 -1.93 24.69 -13.98
CA ALA A 381 -3.37 24.46 -14.03
C ALA A 381 -3.68 22.97 -14.03
N TYR A 382 -4.81 22.60 -13.42
CA TYR A 382 -5.37 21.26 -13.48
C TYR A 382 -6.78 21.36 -14.03
N SER A 383 -7.01 20.80 -15.20
CA SER A 383 -8.32 20.82 -15.86
C SER A 383 -8.54 19.57 -16.71
N ASN A 384 -9.77 19.09 -16.75
CA ASN A 384 -10.16 17.88 -17.50
C ASN A 384 -9.29 16.65 -17.16
N GLY A 385 -8.93 16.49 -15.87
CA GLY A 385 -8.11 15.38 -15.40
C GLY A 385 -6.62 15.44 -15.79
N ARG A 386 -6.13 16.57 -16.32
CA ARG A 386 -4.74 16.72 -16.76
C ARG A 386 -4.08 17.98 -16.22
N LEU A 387 -2.80 17.84 -15.93
CA LEU A 387 -1.94 18.97 -15.58
C LEU A 387 -1.54 19.75 -16.83
N GLN A 388 -1.54 21.07 -16.73
CA GLN A 388 -1.16 21.98 -17.81
C GLN A 388 -0.11 22.97 -17.30
N TRP A 389 0.99 23.06 -18.04
CA TRP A 389 2.03 24.03 -17.74
C TRP A 389 1.55 25.42 -18.14
N MET A 390 1.37 26.28 -17.17
CA MET A 390 1.15 27.72 -17.42
C MET A 390 2.51 28.34 -17.74
N LYS A 391 2.76 28.70 -19.00
CA LYS A 391 3.92 29.53 -19.34
C LYS A 391 3.65 30.91 -18.71
N SER A 392 4.44 31.26 -17.69
CA SER A 392 4.55 32.63 -17.18
C SER A 392 5.17 33.54 -18.23
#